data_8f9930c9cbf916241180c6f67f52c83e
#
_entry.id   8f9930c9cbf916241180c6f67f52c83e
#
_cell.length_a   1.000
_cell.length_b   1.000
_cell.length_c   1.000
_cell.angle_alpha   90.00
_cell.angle_beta   90.00
_cell.angle_gamma   90.00
#
_symmetry.space_group_name_H-M   'P 1'
#
loop_
_entity.id
_entity.type
_entity.pdbx_description
1 polymer ?
#
loop_
_entity_poly.entity_id
_entity_poly.type
_entity_poly.pdbx_seq_one_letter_code
_entity_poly.pdbx_strand_id
1 'polypeptide(L)'
;MRAATLIRGLALAAGLFLPLLASGPAAAFGDCSAPGYLASVEERMEGLAVDCTEVDRFQIETPKGGRQVRIVRTSELPTTDIPVLVREIRRGIEQSAARLSSVGAFAPADITIWISHLLPEPAADDEELDEVDGQIVGADDGCRMALYPASTGRRGLAITAAHEFFHCVQASEFPDTYDRASSSWWVEGTAEWFANLVFPGTATSDGFVSEFDSVSHDTALTAMEYESVVFFFWLGERQGSGAIGRLMRAVQQPGEPAQQDALAAFLPAEEWQDFAEAYLSRRIRQPGGRAIASSPFPGDIYVWGEGSHSHEISARRFILARAQLEFGCGVWSVGEQSVAGTRAYREGNGSWQEELPERIVSDGGTPRVFQMAGFGTGPEGFSLRIEAFKDACQGCPATAAATGSLDQCLIGTWELVSGGYGAMIEEQLRQTGIFEHIDYPDLHRHFVLEPNGRYRQSPSEGGESGSMSERTPEGKLWQGFSNLRLETEGSWSADGNVLQLCEEQKSVSVDLTVIDPKGREERLDQDHEVTGTLSLLRSREYECSGNSLSLIEALPGAPAVRWEYRRQQ
;
A
#
# COMPACT_ATOMS: atom_id res chain seq x y z
N MET A 1 13.77 4.11 4.56
CA MET A 1 13.54 2.67 4.82
C MET A 1 13.22 2.31 6.28
N ARG A 2 13.05 3.22 7.21
CA ARG A 2 12.58 2.93 8.59
C ARG A 2 11.34 3.74 9.01
N ALA A 3 10.83 4.63 8.20
CA ALA A 3 9.54 5.28 8.44
C ALA A 3 8.35 4.32 8.24
N ALA A 4 8.51 3.27 7.44
CA ALA A 4 7.51 2.21 7.28
C ALA A 4 7.43 1.23 8.46
N THR A 5 8.36 1.29 9.43
CA THR A 5 8.39 0.38 10.58
C THR A 5 7.58 0.90 11.76
N LEU A 6 7.13 2.14 11.72
CA LEU A 6 6.28 2.73 12.78
C LEU A 6 4.80 2.33 12.66
N ILE A 7 4.38 1.82 11.52
CA ILE A 7 3.01 1.31 11.30
C ILE A 7 2.90 -0.19 11.63
N ARG A 8 4.02 -0.89 11.88
CA ARG A 8 4.04 -2.34 12.17
C ARG A 8 3.65 -2.75 13.61
N GLY A 9 3.29 -1.81 14.45
CA GLY A 9 2.88 -2.09 15.86
C GLY A 9 1.43 -2.56 16.03
N LEU A 10 0.58 -2.41 15.01
CA LEU A 10 -0.88 -2.54 15.14
C LEU A 10 -1.43 -3.96 15.22
N ALA A 11 -0.68 -4.97 14.87
CA ALA A 11 -1.24 -6.30 14.58
C ALA A 11 -0.88 -7.41 15.59
N LEU A 12 -0.26 -7.14 16.72
CA LEU A 12 0.30 -8.19 17.60
C LEU A 12 -0.44 -8.44 18.93
N ALA A 13 -1.58 -7.80 19.16
CA ALA A 13 -2.30 -7.91 20.44
C ALA A 13 -3.40 -8.99 20.50
N ALA A 14 -3.74 -9.66 19.39
CA ALA A 14 -4.78 -10.69 19.38
C ALA A 14 -4.32 -12.10 19.83
N GLY A 15 -3.05 -12.30 20.14
CA GLY A 15 -2.44 -13.64 20.22
C GLY A 15 -2.16 -14.25 21.60
N LEU A 16 -2.59 -13.71 22.72
CA LEU A 16 -2.29 -14.29 24.04
C LEU A 16 -3.49 -14.42 24.98
N PHE A 17 -4.49 -15.21 24.58
CA PHE A 17 -5.42 -15.79 25.53
C PHE A 17 -5.14 -17.28 25.74
N LEU A 18 -4.47 -17.60 26.86
CA LEU A 18 -4.40 -18.95 27.40
C LEU A 18 -5.82 -19.42 27.80
N PRO A 19 -6.27 -20.59 27.39
CA PRO A 19 -7.56 -21.10 27.83
C PRO A 19 -7.46 -21.54 29.29
N LEU A 20 -8.07 -20.78 30.18
CA LEU A 20 -8.47 -21.30 31.49
C LEU A 20 -9.70 -22.16 31.29
N LEU A 21 -9.50 -23.48 31.21
CA LEU A 21 -10.55 -24.49 31.26
C LEU A 21 -11.27 -24.40 32.60
N ALA A 22 -12.37 -23.70 32.64
CA ALA A 22 -13.40 -23.85 33.69
C ALA A 22 -14.67 -24.39 33.02
N SER A 23 -14.85 -25.70 33.06
CA SER A 23 -16.12 -26.35 32.74
C SER A 23 -17.17 -25.99 33.80
N GLY A 24 -17.89 -24.88 33.56
CA GLY A 24 -19.10 -24.55 34.29
C GLY A 24 -20.33 -25.05 33.51
N PRO A 25 -21.46 -25.34 34.17
CA PRO A 25 -22.66 -25.83 33.52
C PRO A 25 -23.23 -24.78 32.56
N ALA A 26 -23.67 -25.22 31.39
CA ALA A 26 -24.33 -24.39 30.39
C ALA A 26 -25.48 -23.61 31.02
N ALA A 27 -25.31 -22.29 31.21
CA ALA A 27 -26.38 -21.42 31.68
C ALA A 27 -27.35 -21.18 30.52
N ALA A 28 -28.62 -21.51 30.74
CA ALA A 28 -29.68 -21.22 29.81
C ALA A 28 -29.72 -19.71 29.49
N PHE A 29 -29.76 -19.39 28.20
CA PHE A 29 -29.86 -18.02 27.68
C PHE A 29 -31.18 -17.36 28.14
N GLY A 30 -31.26 -16.84 29.35
CA GLY A 30 -32.39 -16.08 29.90
C GLY A 30 -32.01 -14.69 30.37
N ASP A 31 -30.79 -14.52 30.77
CA ASP A 31 -30.24 -13.24 31.22
C ASP A 31 -29.17 -12.76 30.28
N CYS A 32 -29.05 -11.46 30.12
CA CYS A 32 -27.95 -10.78 29.44
C CYS A 32 -26.63 -10.99 30.21
N SER A 33 -26.37 -12.20 30.68
CA SER A 33 -25.06 -12.52 31.24
C SER A 33 -24.02 -12.42 30.12
N ALA A 34 -23.21 -11.44 30.27
CA ALA A 34 -22.14 -11.11 29.35
C ALA A 34 -21.17 -12.28 29.24
N PRO A 35 -20.72 -12.66 28.05
CA PRO A 35 -19.54 -13.48 27.91
C PRO A 35 -18.34 -12.76 28.54
N GLY A 36 -17.25 -13.49 28.83
CA GLY A 36 -16.08 -13.04 29.59
C GLY A 36 -15.53 -11.65 29.23
N TYR A 37 -15.82 -11.14 28.04
CA TYR A 37 -15.52 -9.78 27.61
C TYR A 37 -16.31 -8.70 28.41
N LEU A 38 -17.62 -8.85 28.61
CA LEU A 38 -18.37 -7.92 29.46
C LEU A 38 -18.03 -8.10 30.94
N ALA A 39 -17.57 -9.29 31.36
CA ALA A 39 -17.00 -9.45 32.71
C ALA A 39 -15.74 -8.60 32.88
N SER A 40 -14.90 -8.43 31.86
CA SER A 40 -13.76 -7.50 31.90
C SER A 40 -14.19 -6.04 31.89
N VAL A 41 -15.32 -5.69 31.24
CA VAL A 41 -15.94 -4.35 31.30
C VAL A 41 -16.61 -4.11 32.65
N GLU A 42 -17.29 -5.12 33.24
CA GLU A 42 -17.87 -5.05 34.58
C GLU A 42 -16.79 -4.87 35.66
N GLU A 43 -15.64 -5.53 35.51
CA GLU A 43 -14.51 -5.41 36.41
C GLU A 43 -13.88 -4.01 36.39
N ARG A 44 -13.94 -3.32 35.25
CA ARG A 44 -13.45 -1.94 35.07
C ARG A 44 -14.41 -0.88 35.57
N MET A 45 -15.70 -1.17 35.52
CA MET A 45 -16.75 -0.23 35.96
C MET A 45 -17.07 -0.45 37.43
N GLU A 46 -16.10 -0.81 38.29
CA GLU A 46 -16.22 -1.06 39.72
C GLU A 46 -17.61 -0.72 40.31
N GLY A 47 -18.54 -1.71 40.28
CA GLY A 47 -19.85 -1.60 40.90
C GLY A 47 -21.01 -1.09 40.05
N LEU A 48 -20.85 -0.90 38.73
CA LEU A 48 -21.96 -0.68 37.82
C LEU A 48 -22.34 -2.04 37.18
N ALA A 49 -23.47 -2.59 37.61
CA ALA A 49 -24.07 -3.71 36.88
C ALA A 49 -24.41 -3.23 35.46
N VAL A 50 -23.76 -3.80 34.43
CA VAL A 50 -24.09 -3.50 33.04
C VAL A 50 -25.37 -4.24 32.70
N ASP A 51 -26.51 -3.57 32.86
CA ASP A 51 -27.79 -4.08 32.39
C ASP A 51 -27.77 -4.08 30.87
N CYS A 52 -28.05 -5.22 30.25
CA CYS A 52 -28.30 -5.25 28.83
C CYS A 52 -29.79 -5.43 28.53
N THR A 53 -30.24 -4.78 27.48
CA THR A 53 -31.64 -4.84 27.04
C THR A 53 -31.69 -5.31 25.60
N GLU A 54 -32.50 -6.32 25.33
CA GLU A 54 -32.81 -6.69 23.94
C GLU A 54 -33.62 -5.57 23.30
N VAL A 55 -33.15 -5.10 22.16
CA VAL A 55 -33.73 -3.96 21.43
C VAL A 55 -34.31 -4.35 20.08
N ASP A 56 -33.89 -5.50 19.52
CA ASP A 56 -34.46 -6.07 18.28
C ASP A 56 -34.22 -7.57 18.22
N ARG A 57 -35.11 -8.27 17.50
CA ARG A 57 -34.98 -9.67 17.16
C ARG A 57 -35.62 -9.93 15.79
N PHE A 58 -34.89 -10.60 14.91
CA PHE A 58 -35.36 -10.95 13.58
C PHE A 58 -34.75 -12.24 13.07
N GLN A 59 -35.24 -12.73 11.96
CA GLN A 59 -34.72 -13.92 11.30
C GLN A 59 -34.13 -13.51 9.93
N ILE A 60 -33.02 -14.13 9.57
CA ILE A 60 -32.41 -14.05 8.26
C ILE A 60 -32.46 -15.40 7.57
N GLU A 61 -32.57 -15.40 6.24
CA GLU A 61 -32.47 -16.60 5.43
C GLU A 61 -31.04 -16.75 4.90
N THR A 62 -30.49 -17.95 5.03
CA THR A 62 -29.15 -18.31 4.56
C THR A 62 -29.21 -19.54 3.66
N PRO A 63 -28.14 -19.85 2.91
CA PRO A 63 -28.08 -21.07 2.10
C PRO A 63 -28.30 -22.38 2.88
N LYS A 64 -28.13 -22.37 4.21
CA LYS A 64 -28.34 -23.53 5.10
C LYS A 64 -29.59 -23.38 5.98
N GLY A 65 -30.53 -22.50 5.63
CA GLY A 65 -31.77 -22.25 6.34
C GLY A 65 -31.78 -21.01 7.21
N GLY A 66 -32.91 -20.76 7.90
CA GLY A 66 -33.10 -19.58 8.74
C GLY A 66 -32.16 -19.53 9.93
N ARG A 67 -31.76 -18.32 10.32
CA ARG A 67 -30.95 -18.03 11.50
C ARG A 67 -31.59 -16.92 12.32
N GLN A 68 -31.57 -17.05 13.63
CA GLN A 68 -32.02 -16.00 14.53
C GLN A 68 -30.92 -14.95 14.70
N VAL A 69 -31.33 -13.69 14.67
CA VAL A 69 -30.47 -12.54 15.01
C VAL A 69 -31.11 -11.79 16.16
N ARG A 70 -30.33 -11.52 17.18
CA ARG A 70 -30.74 -10.81 18.39
C ARG A 70 -29.82 -9.62 18.58
N ILE A 71 -30.36 -8.42 18.78
CA ILE A 71 -29.59 -7.22 19.07
C ILE A 71 -29.87 -6.80 20.50
N VAL A 72 -28.82 -6.64 21.28
CA VAL A 72 -28.86 -6.16 22.66
C VAL A 72 -28.02 -4.90 22.78
N ARG A 73 -28.43 -3.99 23.66
CA ARG A 73 -27.65 -2.80 24.00
C ARG A 73 -27.17 -2.87 25.43
N THR A 74 -26.05 -2.23 25.70
CA THR A 74 -25.60 -1.97 27.05
C THR A 74 -26.29 -0.69 27.61
N SER A 75 -26.42 -0.60 28.94
CA SER A 75 -27.25 0.43 29.60
C SER A 75 -26.73 1.85 29.45
N GLU A 76 -25.45 2.03 29.20
CA GLU A 76 -24.77 3.31 29.03
C GLU A 76 -25.09 4.03 27.71
N LEU A 77 -25.64 3.31 26.73
CA LEU A 77 -25.99 3.92 25.45
C LEU A 77 -27.25 4.81 25.56
N PRO A 78 -27.19 6.05 25.03
CA PRO A 78 -28.38 6.92 24.99
C PRO A 78 -29.52 6.26 24.22
N THR A 79 -30.70 6.20 24.81
CA THR A 79 -31.90 5.56 24.22
C THR A 79 -32.36 6.21 22.92
N THR A 80 -32.03 7.49 22.71
CA THR A 80 -32.43 8.28 21.53
C THR A 80 -31.81 7.80 20.23
N ASP A 81 -30.61 7.23 20.28
CA ASP A 81 -29.88 6.78 19.09
C ASP A 81 -30.16 5.32 18.71
N ILE A 82 -30.65 4.52 19.64
CA ILE A 82 -30.87 3.08 19.46
C ILE A 82 -31.66 2.73 18.20
N PRO A 83 -32.80 3.40 17.86
CA PRO A 83 -33.55 3.04 16.65
C PRO A 83 -32.76 3.22 15.35
N VAL A 84 -31.82 4.17 15.34
CA VAL A 84 -30.96 4.44 14.18
C VAL A 84 -29.87 3.36 14.09
N LEU A 85 -29.21 3.06 15.20
CA LEU A 85 -28.16 2.06 15.28
C LEU A 85 -28.70 0.68 14.90
N VAL A 86 -29.82 0.26 15.48
CA VAL A 86 -30.50 -1.00 15.17
C VAL A 86 -30.83 -1.11 13.69
N ARG A 87 -31.36 -0.06 13.08
CA ARG A 87 -31.67 -0.04 11.65
C ARG A 87 -30.42 -0.25 10.78
N GLU A 88 -29.31 0.42 11.08
CA GLU A 88 -28.08 0.29 10.32
C GLU A 88 -27.45 -1.11 10.49
N ILE A 89 -27.41 -1.64 11.70
CA ILE A 89 -26.96 -3.00 11.97
C ILE A 89 -27.83 -4.03 11.21
N ARG A 90 -29.15 -3.91 11.35
CA ARG A 90 -30.08 -4.80 10.66
C ARG A 90 -29.89 -4.76 9.15
N ARG A 91 -29.70 -3.55 8.58
CA ARG A 91 -29.38 -3.36 7.16
C ARG A 91 -28.09 -4.12 6.78
N GLY A 92 -27.03 -4.01 7.59
CA GLY A 92 -25.78 -4.73 7.40
C GLY A 92 -25.99 -6.24 7.34
N ILE A 93 -26.65 -6.78 8.34
CA ILE A 93 -26.90 -8.23 8.50
C ILE A 93 -27.82 -8.80 7.39
N GLU A 94 -28.95 -8.14 7.10
CA GLU A 94 -29.90 -8.61 6.09
C GLU A 94 -29.28 -8.57 4.68
N GLN A 95 -28.52 -7.52 4.34
CA GLN A 95 -27.83 -7.44 3.06
C GLN A 95 -26.71 -8.48 2.95
N SER A 96 -26.00 -8.75 4.02
CA SER A 96 -24.99 -9.81 4.11
C SER A 96 -25.57 -11.19 3.88
N ALA A 97 -26.67 -11.51 4.55
CA ALA A 97 -27.36 -12.79 4.36
C ALA A 97 -27.81 -12.99 2.90
N ALA A 98 -28.34 -11.92 2.27
CA ALA A 98 -28.77 -11.96 0.87
C ALA A 98 -27.59 -12.19 -0.10
N ARG A 99 -26.38 -11.73 0.23
CA ARG A 99 -25.18 -11.91 -0.60
C ARG A 99 -24.48 -13.24 -0.42
N LEU A 100 -24.68 -13.91 0.71
CA LEU A 100 -23.90 -15.08 1.13
C LEU A 100 -23.95 -16.23 0.10
N SER A 101 -25.08 -16.44 -0.56
CA SER A 101 -25.24 -17.48 -1.59
C SER A 101 -24.28 -17.32 -2.78
N SER A 102 -23.81 -16.10 -3.07
CA SER A 102 -22.85 -15.86 -4.14
C SER A 102 -21.43 -16.32 -3.78
N VAL A 103 -21.12 -16.42 -2.50
CA VAL A 103 -19.82 -16.90 -2.01
C VAL A 103 -19.81 -18.44 -1.89
N GLY A 104 -20.94 -19.01 -1.46
CA GLY A 104 -21.08 -20.47 -1.33
C GLY A 104 -22.24 -20.89 -0.44
N ALA A 105 -22.32 -22.19 -0.21
CA ALA A 105 -23.30 -22.75 0.71
C ALA A 105 -22.80 -22.65 2.17
N PHE A 106 -22.68 -21.42 2.66
CA PHE A 106 -22.24 -21.08 4.00
C PHE A 106 -23.41 -20.54 4.84
N ALA A 107 -23.27 -20.61 6.15
CA ALA A 107 -24.18 -19.97 7.09
C ALA A 107 -23.47 -19.68 8.42
N PRO A 108 -23.77 -18.56 9.08
CA PRO A 108 -23.39 -18.38 10.48
C PRO A 108 -24.22 -19.33 11.39
N ALA A 109 -23.83 -19.44 12.64
CA ALA A 109 -24.72 -19.85 13.71
C ALA A 109 -25.78 -18.76 13.99
N ASP A 110 -26.66 -18.96 14.99
CA ASP A 110 -27.50 -17.87 15.48
C ASP A 110 -26.63 -16.75 16.05
N ILE A 111 -27.03 -15.49 15.82
CA ILE A 111 -26.19 -14.32 16.07
C ILE A 111 -26.75 -13.52 17.23
N THR A 112 -25.88 -13.14 18.17
CA THR A 112 -26.18 -12.11 19.17
C THR A 112 -25.22 -10.94 18.99
N ILE A 113 -25.79 -9.75 18.83
CA ILE A 113 -25.06 -8.50 18.57
C ILE A 113 -25.18 -7.58 19.77
N TRP A 114 -24.05 -7.23 20.38
CA TRP A 114 -24.00 -6.19 21.40
C TRP A 114 -23.66 -4.85 20.77
N ILE A 115 -24.47 -3.85 21.11
CA ILE A 115 -24.12 -2.46 20.83
C ILE A 115 -23.54 -1.89 22.11
N SER A 116 -22.26 -1.57 22.13
CA SER A 116 -21.56 -1.00 23.27
C SER A 116 -20.98 0.38 22.95
N HIS A 117 -21.00 1.28 23.93
CA HIS A 117 -20.31 2.55 23.85
C HIS A 117 -18.89 2.48 24.40
N LEU A 118 -18.62 1.45 25.18
CA LEU A 118 -17.32 1.24 25.79
C LEU A 118 -16.46 0.42 24.84
N LEU A 119 -15.35 1.02 24.41
CA LEU A 119 -14.30 0.30 23.72
C LEU A 119 -13.58 -0.66 24.66
N PRO A 120 -13.04 -1.78 24.16
CA PRO A 120 -12.10 -2.59 24.94
C PRO A 120 -10.96 -1.68 25.42
N GLU A 121 -10.52 -1.81 26.70
CA GLU A 121 -9.30 -1.13 27.08
C GLU A 121 -8.10 -1.72 26.34
N PRO A 122 -7.19 -0.86 25.86
CA PRO A 122 -5.89 -1.34 25.44
C PRO A 122 -5.23 -2.10 26.60
N ALA A 123 -4.65 -3.25 26.34
CA ALA A 123 -3.66 -3.79 27.24
C ALA A 123 -2.66 -2.66 27.51
N ALA A 124 -2.18 -2.48 28.75
CA ALA A 124 -1.55 -1.26 29.24
C ALA A 124 -0.35 -0.72 28.42
N ASP A 125 0.07 -1.42 27.39
CA ASP A 125 1.16 -1.09 26.45
C ASP A 125 0.70 -0.87 24.99
N ASP A 126 -0.61 -1.01 24.68
CA ASP A 126 -1.14 -0.84 23.32
C ASP A 126 -1.91 0.48 23.19
N GLU A 127 -1.25 1.50 22.68
CA GLU A 127 -1.83 2.83 22.40
C GLU A 127 -2.81 2.82 21.19
N GLU A 128 -3.06 1.65 20.58
CA GLU A 128 -3.68 1.50 19.24
C GLU A 128 -5.12 0.97 19.23
N LEU A 129 -5.73 0.67 20.38
CA LEU A 129 -7.11 0.17 20.44
C LEU A 129 -8.23 1.23 20.30
N ASP A 130 -7.88 2.47 20.00
CA ASP A 130 -8.88 3.54 19.76
C ASP A 130 -9.70 3.33 18.46
N GLU A 131 -9.38 2.32 17.62
CA GLU A 131 -9.97 2.10 16.30
C GLU A 131 -10.71 0.76 16.13
N VAL A 132 -11.03 0.04 17.21
CA VAL A 132 -11.83 -1.19 17.08
C VAL A 132 -13.29 -0.84 16.80
N ASP A 133 -13.73 -1.11 15.57
CA ASP A 133 -15.09 -0.83 15.09
C ASP A 133 -16.09 -1.93 15.49
N GLY A 134 -15.64 -3.19 15.55
CA GLY A 134 -16.38 -4.37 15.92
C GLY A 134 -15.46 -5.53 16.24
N GLN A 135 -15.99 -6.59 16.84
CA GLN A 135 -15.25 -7.82 17.09
C GLN A 135 -16.16 -9.01 17.39
N ILE A 136 -15.66 -10.21 17.10
CA ILE A 136 -16.28 -11.45 17.57
C ILE A 136 -15.83 -11.72 19.02
N VAL A 137 -16.79 -11.91 19.91
CA VAL A 137 -16.53 -12.12 21.34
C VAL A 137 -16.80 -13.55 21.80
N GLY A 138 -17.19 -14.45 20.91
CA GLY A 138 -17.35 -15.87 21.17
C GLY A 138 -18.17 -16.58 20.10
N ALA A 139 -17.88 -17.86 19.87
CA ALA A 139 -18.53 -18.67 18.84
C ALA A 139 -19.04 -20.04 19.31
N ASP A 140 -18.83 -20.43 20.55
CA ASP A 140 -19.11 -21.82 21.05
C ASP A 140 -20.59 -22.22 21.01
N ASP A 141 -21.50 -21.33 21.40
CA ASP A 141 -22.96 -21.57 21.48
C ASP A 141 -23.76 -20.67 20.51
N GLY A 142 -23.17 -20.23 19.44
CA GLY A 142 -23.70 -19.22 18.53
C GLY A 142 -22.68 -18.13 18.29
N CYS A 143 -22.86 -17.31 17.26
CA CYS A 143 -21.95 -16.21 17.02
C CYS A 143 -22.32 -15.00 17.87
N ARG A 144 -21.34 -14.44 18.55
CA ARG A 144 -21.47 -13.26 19.38
C ARG A 144 -20.53 -12.19 18.89
N MET A 145 -21.07 -11.03 18.51
CA MET A 145 -20.28 -9.89 18.08
C MET A 145 -20.57 -8.65 18.91
N ALA A 146 -19.58 -7.82 19.13
CA ALA A 146 -19.72 -6.49 19.71
C ALA A 146 -19.50 -5.44 18.62
N LEU A 147 -20.30 -4.38 18.60
CA LEU A 147 -20.18 -3.25 17.69
C LEU A 147 -20.06 -1.96 18.48
N TYR A 148 -19.14 -1.09 18.06
CA TYR A 148 -18.77 0.14 18.76
C TYR A 148 -19.11 1.38 17.93
N PRO A 149 -20.36 1.92 18.04
CA PRO A 149 -20.79 3.07 17.23
C PRO A 149 -20.00 4.35 17.47
N ALA A 150 -19.22 4.42 18.54
CA ALA A 150 -18.38 5.59 18.85
C ALA A 150 -17.18 5.69 17.90
N SER A 151 -16.59 4.56 17.49
CA SER A 151 -15.48 4.49 16.54
C SER A 151 -15.96 4.56 15.09
N THR A 152 -16.94 3.70 14.71
CA THR A 152 -17.43 3.60 13.32
C THR A 152 -18.21 4.80 12.82
N GLY A 153 -18.79 5.58 13.72
CA GLY A 153 -19.84 6.51 13.36
C GLY A 153 -21.08 5.83 12.76
N ARG A 154 -22.16 6.59 12.58
CA ARG A 154 -23.46 6.04 12.12
C ARG A 154 -23.44 5.47 10.70
N ARG A 155 -22.57 5.97 9.82
CA ARG A 155 -22.50 5.53 8.41
C ARG A 155 -21.66 4.28 8.20
N GLY A 156 -20.66 4.07 9.03
CA GLY A 156 -19.79 2.89 9.01
C GLY A 156 -20.47 1.63 9.54
N LEU A 157 -21.37 1.78 10.51
CA LEU A 157 -21.91 0.67 11.30
C LEU A 157 -22.53 -0.48 10.50
N ALA A 158 -23.18 -0.21 9.37
CA ALA A 158 -23.73 -1.27 8.52
C ALA A 158 -22.62 -2.06 7.80
N ILE A 159 -21.52 -1.41 7.48
CA ILE A 159 -20.36 -2.02 6.81
C ILE A 159 -19.62 -2.88 7.81
N THR A 160 -19.34 -2.36 9.00
CA THR A 160 -18.76 -3.12 10.12
C THR A 160 -19.63 -4.33 10.49
N ALA A 161 -20.96 -4.15 10.56
CA ALA A 161 -21.86 -5.27 10.79
C ALA A 161 -21.80 -6.35 9.69
N ALA A 162 -21.50 -5.98 8.44
CA ALA A 162 -21.29 -6.96 7.37
C ALA A 162 -19.94 -7.66 7.48
N HIS A 163 -18.90 -6.97 7.90
CA HIS A 163 -17.59 -7.53 8.19
C HIS A 163 -17.70 -8.58 9.32
N GLU A 164 -18.23 -8.20 10.47
CA GLU A 164 -18.40 -9.08 11.62
C GLU A 164 -19.36 -10.24 11.34
N PHE A 165 -20.39 -10.01 10.52
CA PHE A 165 -21.26 -11.09 10.05
C PHE A 165 -20.48 -12.18 9.32
N PHE A 166 -19.50 -11.75 8.50
CA PHE A 166 -18.70 -12.73 7.77
C PHE A 166 -17.75 -13.50 8.68
N HIS A 167 -17.24 -12.90 9.72
CA HIS A 167 -16.52 -13.61 10.79
C HIS A 167 -17.42 -14.64 11.49
N CYS A 168 -18.69 -14.33 11.71
CA CYS A 168 -19.64 -15.33 12.22
C CYS A 168 -19.79 -16.54 11.28
N VAL A 169 -19.75 -16.30 9.96
CA VAL A 169 -19.77 -17.37 8.96
C VAL A 169 -18.48 -18.19 9.04
N GLN A 170 -17.34 -17.52 9.09
CA GLN A 170 -16.02 -18.18 9.16
C GLN A 170 -15.89 -19.03 10.43
N ALA A 171 -16.24 -18.49 11.59
CA ALA A 171 -16.20 -19.21 12.86
C ALA A 171 -17.11 -20.45 12.86
N SER A 172 -18.30 -20.35 12.25
CA SER A 172 -19.24 -21.47 12.16
C SER A 172 -18.82 -22.55 11.16
N GLU A 173 -18.20 -22.17 10.05
CA GLU A 173 -17.83 -23.08 8.97
C GLU A 173 -16.42 -23.67 9.13
N PHE A 174 -15.53 -22.96 9.85
CA PHE A 174 -14.12 -23.29 9.99
C PHE A 174 -13.61 -23.17 11.44
N PRO A 175 -14.30 -23.75 12.44
CA PRO A 175 -13.99 -23.53 13.85
C PRO A 175 -12.57 -23.94 14.25
N ASP A 176 -12.00 -24.93 13.56
CA ASP A 176 -10.65 -25.43 13.88
C ASP A 176 -9.51 -24.49 13.41
N THR A 177 -9.79 -23.55 12.52
CA THR A 177 -8.77 -22.70 11.87
C THR A 177 -9.05 -21.20 11.97
N TYR A 178 -10.28 -20.81 12.24
CA TYR A 178 -10.70 -19.42 12.31
C TYR A 178 -9.86 -18.58 13.28
N ASP A 179 -9.67 -19.07 14.51
CA ASP A 179 -9.01 -18.31 15.59
C ASP A 179 -7.49 -18.55 15.66
N ARG A 180 -6.84 -18.82 14.52
CA ARG A 180 -5.38 -19.03 14.47
C ARG A 180 -4.70 -17.82 13.86
N ALA A 181 -3.63 -17.34 14.48
CA ALA A 181 -2.81 -16.25 13.94
C ALA A 181 -2.35 -16.50 12.49
N SER A 182 -2.06 -17.78 12.13
CA SER A 182 -1.70 -18.12 10.75
C SER A 182 -2.85 -18.01 9.74
N SER A 183 -4.07 -17.75 10.20
CA SER A 183 -5.27 -17.64 9.35
C SER A 183 -5.72 -16.19 9.15
N SER A 184 -5.12 -15.21 9.86
CA SER A 184 -5.53 -13.80 9.81
C SER A 184 -5.64 -13.27 8.38
N TRP A 185 -4.72 -13.63 7.50
CA TRP A 185 -4.69 -13.17 6.12
C TRP A 185 -5.98 -13.50 5.33
N TRP A 186 -6.54 -14.69 5.50
CA TRP A 186 -7.78 -15.03 4.82
C TRP A 186 -9.01 -14.70 5.66
N VAL A 187 -8.89 -14.70 6.99
CA VAL A 187 -9.99 -14.35 7.90
C VAL A 187 -10.32 -12.87 7.72
N GLU A 188 -9.37 -11.97 7.95
CA GLU A 188 -9.58 -10.53 7.83
C GLU A 188 -9.76 -10.09 6.38
N GLY A 189 -8.88 -10.56 5.48
CA GLY A 189 -8.95 -10.17 4.08
C GLY A 189 -10.25 -10.57 3.39
N THR A 190 -10.85 -11.73 3.71
CA THR A 190 -12.14 -12.11 3.12
C THR A 190 -13.33 -11.46 3.81
N ALA A 191 -13.25 -11.11 5.09
CA ALA A 191 -14.29 -10.35 5.78
C ALA A 191 -14.36 -8.92 5.24
N GLU A 192 -13.21 -8.27 5.04
CA GLU A 192 -13.14 -6.96 4.43
C GLU A 192 -13.59 -6.99 2.96
N TRP A 193 -13.17 -8.00 2.18
CA TRP A 193 -13.68 -8.21 0.82
C TRP A 193 -15.21 -8.39 0.81
N PHE A 194 -15.77 -9.15 1.76
CA PHE A 194 -17.20 -9.41 1.83
C PHE A 194 -17.99 -8.14 2.18
N ALA A 195 -17.51 -7.34 3.13
CA ALA A 195 -18.10 -6.05 3.46
C ALA A 195 -18.20 -5.14 2.22
N ASN A 196 -17.16 -5.12 1.40
CA ASN A 196 -17.16 -4.39 0.10
C ASN A 196 -18.08 -5.03 -0.95
N LEU A 197 -18.28 -6.35 -0.93
CA LEU A 197 -19.27 -7.02 -1.79
C LEU A 197 -20.70 -6.63 -1.43
N VAL A 198 -20.98 -6.48 -0.13
CA VAL A 198 -22.30 -6.08 0.40
C VAL A 198 -22.55 -4.59 0.18
N PHE A 199 -21.53 -3.75 0.41
CA PHE A 199 -21.59 -2.29 0.29
C PHE A 199 -20.56 -1.76 -0.72
N PRO A 200 -20.82 -1.98 -2.02
CA PRO A 200 -19.85 -1.62 -3.04
C PRO A 200 -19.65 -0.11 -3.16
N GLY A 201 -18.43 0.31 -3.48
CA GLY A 201 -18.07 1.70 -3.73
C GLY A 201 -17.78 2.53 -2.49
N THR A 202 -17.67 1.92 -1.33
CA THR A 202 -17.17 2.56 -0.11
C THR A 202 -15.65 2.70 -0.15
N ALA A 203 -15.11 3.63 0.61
CA ALA A 203 -13.66 3.87 0.68
C ALA A 203 -12.99 3.19 1.90
N THR A 204 -13.70 2.29 2.58
CA THR A 204 -13.25 1.68 3.84
C THR A 204 -11.94 0.91 3.70
N SER A 205 -11.71 0.25 2.57
CA SER A 205 -10.48 -0.53 2.33
C SER A 205 -9.31 0.30 1.79
N ASP A 206 -9.43 1.61 1.58
CA ASP A 206 -8.36 2.39 0.94
C ASP A 206 -7.08 2.41 1.78
N GLY A 207 -7.19 2.43 3.11
CA GLY A 207 -6.07 2.30 4.04
C GLY A 207 -5.33 0.98 3.86
N PHE A 208 -6.05 -0.13 3.84
CA PHE A 208 -5.49 -1.48 3.66
C PHE A 208 -4.84 -1.67 2.28
N VAL A 209 -5.40 -1.06 1.23
CA VAL A 209 -4.78 -1.04 -0.10
C VAL A 209 -3.44 -0.29 -0.07
N SER A 210 -3.36 0.84 0.63
CA SER A 210 -2.12 1.58 0.81
C SER A 210 -1.09 0.78 1.63
N GLU A 211 -1.55 0.08 2.65
CA GLU A 211 -0.71 -0.80 3.46
C GLU A 211 -0.17 -1.98 2.63
N PHE A 212 -1.02 -2.65 1.84
CA PHE A 212 -0.56 -3.66 0.89
C PHE A 212 0.56 -3.13 -0.01
N ASP A 213 0.45 -1.91 -0.51
CA ASP A 213 1.49 -1.31 -1.33
C ASP A 213 2.83 -1.20 -0.58
N SER A 214 2.79 -0.83 0.69
CA SER A 214 3.98 -0.64 1.51
C SER A 214 4.64 -1.95 1.95
N VAL A 215 3.87 -3.04 2.18
CA VAL A 215 4.39 -4.27 2.78
C VAL A 215 4.56 -5.43 1.80
N SER A 216 3.84 -5.45 0.67
CA SER A 216 3.78 -6.61 -0.22
C SER A 216 5.10 -6.97 -0.92
N HIS A 217 6.12 -6.10 -0.85
CA HIS A 217 7.45 -6.38 -1.41
C HIS A 217 8.36 -7.15 -0.44
N ASP A 218 8.00 -7.26 0.85
CA ASP A 218 8.80 -7.95 1.86
C ASP A 218 7.99 -8.89 2.77
N THR A 219 6.67 -8.78 2.75
CA THR A 219 5.74 -9.59 3.55
C THR A 219 4.96 -10.54 2.65
N ALA A 220 4.98 -11.83 3.01
CA ALA A 220 4.23 -12.84 2.29
C ALA A 220 2.71 -12.60 2.45
N LEU A 221 1.94 -12.84 1.40
CA LEU A 221 0.47 -12.72 1.44
C LEU A 221 -0.15 -13.47 2.64
N THR A 222 0.40 -14.63 2.99
CA THR A 222 -0.07 -15.47 4.11
C THR A 222 0.33 -14.96 5.49
N ALA A 223 1.15 -13.93 5.56
CA ALA A 223 1.56 -13.25 6.80
C ALA A 223 0.95 -11.84 6.94
N MET A 224 0.07 -11.48 6.02
CA MET A 224 -0.72 -10.25 6.04
C MET A 224 -1.98 -10.44 6.88
N GLU A 225 -2.72 -9.35 7.08
CA GLU A 225 -4.04 -9.34 7.69
C GLU A 225 -5.07 -8.67 6.76
N TYR A 226 -5.57 -7.50 7.11
CA TYR A 226 -6.57 -6.75 6.32
C TYR A 226 -6.06 -6.37 4.92
N GLU A 227 -4.78 -6.05 4.79
CA GLU A 227 -4.16 -5.66 3.52
C GLU A 227 -4.21 -6.75 2.44
N SER A 228 -4.33 -8.01 2.85
CA SER A 228 -4.55 -9.15 1.95
C SER A 228 -5.83 -9.02 1.11
N VAL A 229 -6.76 -8.12 1.48
CA VAL A 229 -8.00 -7.83 0.75
C VAL A 229 -7.75 -7.52 -0.73
N VAL A 230 -6.59 -6.96 -1.06
CA VAL A 230 -6.19 -6.66 -2.45
C VAL A 230 -6.16 -7.93 -3.31
N PHE A 231 -5.64 -9.03 -2.77
CA PHE A 231 -5.68 -10.33 -3.44
C PHE A 231 -7.12 -10.84 -3.61
N PHE A 232 -7.98 -10.68 -2.61
CA PHE A 232 -9.37 -11.10 -2.70
C PHE A 232 -10.20 -10.23 -3.65
N PHE A 233 -9.88 -8.96 -3.80
CA PHE A 233 -10.47 -8.13 -4.85
C PHE A 233 -10.14 -8.69 -6.24
N TRP A 234 -8.86 -8.98 -6.50
CA TRP A 234 -8.45 -9.57 -7.76
C TRP A 234 -9.09 -10.94 -7.99
N LEU A 235 -9.05 -11.85 -7.01
CA LEU A 235 -9.60 -13.20 -7.14
C LEU A 235 -11.12 -13.17 -7.39
N GLY A 236 -11.83 -12.32 -6.66
CA GLY A 236 -13.28 -12.14 -6.80
C GLY A 236 -13.67 -11.54 -8.15
N GLU A 237 -12.91 -10.58 -8.66
CA GLU A 237 -13.10 -10.01 -10.01
C GLU A 237 -12.80 -11.03 -11.12
N ARG A 238 -11.70 -11.76 -10.97
CA ARG A 238 -11.18 -12.71 -11.96
C ARG A 238 -12.02 -13.98 -12.07
N GLN A 239 -12.42 -14.56 -10.94
CA GLN A 239 -13.05 -15.88 -10.88
C GLN A 239 -14.45 -15.88 -10.23
N GLY A 240 -14.95 -14.71 -9.83
CA GLY A 240 -16.24 -14.54 -9.17
C GLY A 240 -16.19 -14.85 -7.67
N SER A 241 -17.20 -14.39 -6.94
CA SER A 241 -17.31 -14.52 -5.47
C SER A 241 -17.22 -15.95 -4.97
N GLY A 242 -17.71 -16.92 -5.74
CA GLY A 242 -17.63 -18.35 -5.40
C GLY A 242 -16.20 -18.89 -5.32
N ALA A 243 -15.22 -18.24 -5.96
CA ALA A 243 -13.81 -18.61 -5.84
C ALA A 243 -13.28 -18.37 -4.42
N ILE A 244 -13.71 -17.27 -3.79
CA ILE A 244 -13.35 -16.96 -2.39
C ILE A 244 -13.80 -18.11 -1.47
N GLY A 245 -15.05 -18.56 -1.60
CA GLY A 245 -15.55 -19.68 -0.79
C GLY A 245 -14.82 -21.00 -1.04
N ARG A 246 -14.36 -21.24 -2.28
CA ARG A 246 -13.52 -22.43 -2.58
C ARG A 246 -12.13 -22.30 -1.97
N LEU A 247 -11.53 -21.13 -2.05
CA LEU A 247 -10.23 -20.86 -1.45
C LEU A 247 -10.27 -21.05 0.06
N MET A 248 -11.25 -20.45 0.76
CA MET A 248 -11.41 -20.63 2.21
C MET A 248 -11.46 -22.11 2.61
N ARG A 249 -12.14 -22.97 1.82
CA ARG A 249 -12.14 -24.42 2.09
C ARG A 249 -10.78 -25.08 1.82
N ALA A 250 -10.04 -24.62 0.85
CA ALA A 250 -8.75 -25.19 0.47
C ALA A 250 -7.67 -24.90 1.53
N VAL A 251 -7.68 -23.70 2.12
CA VAL A 251 -6.63 -23.25 3.05
C VAL A 251 -6.90 -23.63 4.51
N GLN A 252 -7.81 -24.58 4.76
CA GLN A 252 -8.13 -25.11 6.10
C GLN A 252 -7.01 -26.01 6.66
N GLN A 253 -5.79 -25.53 6.66
CA GLN A 253 -4.62 -26.28 7.09
C GLN A 253 -4.03 -25.67 8.38
N PRO A 254 -3.49 -26.48 9.29
CA PRO A 254 -2.86 -25.97 10.49
C PRO A 254 -1.47 -25.39 10.15
N GLY A 255 -1.32 -24.10 10.35
CA GLY A 255 -0.05 -23.40 10.21
C GLY A 255 0.24 -22.89 8.80
N GLU A 256 1.02 -21.83 8.76
CA GLU A 256 1.33 -21.06 7.54
C GLU A 256 1.94 -21.90 6.41
N PRO A 257 2.94 -22.78 6.62
CA PRO A 257 3.52 -23.54 5.51
C PRO A 257 2.50 -24.44 4.79
N ALA A 258 1.59 -25.09 5.55
CA ALA A 258 0.58 -25.95 4.97
C ALA A 258 -0.52 -25.15 4.25
N GLN A 259 -0.85 -23.95 4.74
CA GLN A 259 -1.74 -23.02 4.05
C GLN A 259 -1.09 -22.49 2.75
N GLN A 260 0.20 -22.21 2.76
CA GLN A 260 0.94 -21.83 1.57
C GLN A 260 0.94 -22.93 0.51
N ASP A 261 1.10 -24.20 0.92
CA ASP A 261 1.03 -25.34 -0.01
C ASP A 261 -0.38 -25.49 -0.62
N ALA A 262 -1.41 -25.33 0.20
CA ALA A 262 -2.80 -25.36 -0.26
C ALA A 262 -3.11 -24.20 -1.21
N LEU A 263 -2.60 -23.00 -0.92
CA LEU A 263 -2.76 -21.82 -1.74
C LEU A 263 -2.03 -21.96 -3.09
N ALA A 264 -0.80 -22.51 -3.09
CA ALA A 264 -0.07 -22.82 -4.32
C ALA A 264 -0.77 -23.86 -5.19
N ALA A 265 -1.42 -24.84 -4.57
CA ALA A 265 -2.21 -25.85 -5.28
C ALA A 265 -3.57 -25.32 -5.78
N PHE A 266 -4.10 -24.26 -5.19
CA PHE A 266 -5.38 -23.68 -5.54
C PHE A 266 -5.34 -22.86 -6.83
N LEU A 267 -4.26 -22.12 -7.06
CA LEU A 267 -4.05 -21.29 -8.25
C LEU A 267 -2.78 -21.73 -8.99
N PRO A 268 -2.85 -21.89 -10.32
CA PRO A 268 -1.66 -22.15 -11.14
C PRO A 268 -0.75 -20.92 -11.18
N ALA A 269 0.52 -21.15 -11.56
CA ALA A 269 1.54 -20.09 -11.56
C ALA A 269 1.20 -18.90 -12.45
N GLU A 270 0.50 -19.13 -13.55
CA GLU A 270 0.07 -18.10 -14.50
C GLU A 270 -0.97 -17.14 -13.89
N GLU A 271 -1.83 -17.64 -13.01
CA GLU A 271 -2.79 -16.79 -12.30
C GLU A 271 -2.09 -15.91 -11.26
N TRP A 272 -1.06 -16.41 -10.59
CA TRP A 272 -0.23 -15.60 -9.71
C TRP A 272 0.52 -14.51 -10.45
N GLN A 273 1.00 -14.81 -11.65
CA GLN A 273 1.61 -13.82 -12.53
C GLN A 273 0.59 -12.75 -12.96
N ASP A 274 -0.64 -13.16 -13.34
CA ASP A 274 -1.72 -12.21 -13.67
C ASP A 274 -2.08 -11.31 -12.47
N PHE A 275 -2.08 -11.85 -11.25
CA PHE A 275 -2.26 -11.03 -10.04
C PHE A 275 -1.19 -9.95 -9.91
N ALA A 276 0.10 -10.33 -10.04
CA ALA A 276 1.22 -9.39 -9.96
C ALA A 276 1.13 -8.29 -11.03
N GLU A 277 0.85 -8.68 -12.27
CA GLU A 277 0.68 -7.74 -13.39
C GLU A 277 -0.55 -6.85 -13.22
N ALA A 278 -1.67 -7.41 -12.77
CA ALA A 278 -2.91 -6.66 -12.53
C ALA A 278 -2.69 -5.61 -11.44
N TYR A 279 -1.99 -5.98 -10.37
CA TYR A 279 -1.65 -5.07 -9.28
C TYR A 279 -0.78 -3.90 -9.79
N LEU A 280 0.37 -4.20 -10.40
CA LEU A 280 1.29 -3.17 -10.90
C LEU A 280 0.70 -2.34 -12.06
N SER A 281 -0.30 -2.86 -12.77
CA SER A 281 -1.04 -2.12 -13.80
C SER A 281 -2.23 -1.34 -13.26
N ARG A 282 -2.51 -1.38 -11.95
CA ARG A 282 -3.69 -0.77 -11.33
C ARG A 282 -5.00 -1.24 -11.98
N ARG A 283 -5.05 -2.50 -12.40
CA ARG A 283 -6.23 -3.09 -13.05
C ARG A 283 -7.20 -3.70 -12.05
N ILE A 284 -6.78 -3.96 -10.80
CA ILE A 284 -7.61 -4.55 -9.75
C ILE A 284 -8.72 -3.57 -9.35
N ARG A 285 -9.92 -4.10 -9.20
CA ARG A 285 -11.11 -3.34 -8.82
C ARG A 285 -11.79 -3.97 -7.62
N GLN A 286 -12.28 -3.09 -6.77
CA GLN A 286 -13.18 -3.47 -5.67
C GLN A 286 -14.53 -3.96 -6.22
N PRO A 287 -15.30 -4.72 -5.46
CA PRO A 287 -16.69 -5.00 -5.78
C PRO A 287 -17.44 -3.70 -6.11
N GLY A 288 -18.18 -3.69 -7.23
CA GLY A 288 -18.82 -2.47 -7.74
C GLY A 288 -17.99 -1.70 -8.78
N GLY A 289 -16.77 -2.15 -9.09
CA GLY A 289 -15.95 -1.66 -10.21
C GLY A 289 -15.06 -0.46 -9.91
N ARG A 290 -15.02 0.03 -8.67
CA ARG A 290 -14.08 1.08 -8.24
C ARG A 290 -12.65 0.54 -8.32
N ALA A 291 -11.75 1.25 -8.99
CA ALA A 291 -10.33 0.91 -9.00
C ALA A 291 -9.72 1.11 -7.59
N ILE A 292 -8.76 0.26 -7.24
CA ILE A 292 -7.97 0.49 -6.03
C ILE A 292 -7.15 1.77 -6.17
N ALA A 293 -7.10 2.57 -5.12
CA ALA A 293 -6.58 3.94 -5.18
C ALA A 293 -5.05 4.04 -5.11
N SER A 294 -4.36 3.01 -4.61
CA SER A 294 -2.92 3.10 -4.37
C SER A 294 -2.09 3.23 -5.65
N SER A 295 -0.96 3.90 -5.50
CA SER A 295 0.08 3.97 -6.52
C SER A 295 1.14 2.93 -6.17
N PRO A 296 1.23 1.81 -6.90
CA PRO A 296 2.15 0.75 -6.54
C PRO A 296 3.58 1.27 -6.41
N PHE A 297 4.22 0.96 -5.30
CA PHE A 297 5.64 1.18 -5.15
C PHE A 297 6.40 0.37 -6.22
N PRO A 298 7.31 0.96 -7.01
CA PRO A 298 7.95 0.27 -8.14
C PRO A 298 8.88 -0.88 -7.74
N GLY A 299 9.17 -1.04 -6.44
CA GLY A 299 10.18 -1.96 -5.94
C GLY A 299 11.58 -1.34 -5.97
N ASP A 300 12.59 -2.18 -5.84
CA ASP A 300 13.98 -1.74 -5.91
C ASP A 300 14.31 -1.23 -7.32
N ILE A 301 15.07 -0.15 -7.37
CA ILE A 301 15.51 0.44 -8.64
C ILE A 301 16.93 -0.05 -8.92
N TYR A 302 17.08 -0.79 -10.01
CA TYR A 302 18.36 -1.28 -10.50
C TYR A 302 18.79 -0.44 -11.70
N VAL A 303 19.87 0.30 -11.52
CA VAL A 303 20.44 1.14 -12.57
C VAL A 303 21.72 0.50 -13.07
N TRP A 304 21.78 0.22 -14.37
CA TRP A 304 22.97 -0.37 -14.99
C TRP A 304 23.95 0.75 -15.40
N GLY A 305 25.14 0.73 -14.79
CA GLY A 305 26.26 1.59 -15.11
C GLY A 305 27.09 1.10 -16.30
N GLU A 306 28.36 1.53 -16.39
CA GLU A 306 29.27 1.06 -17.44
C GLU A 306 29.85 -0.32 -17.13
N GLY A 307 30.05 -1.14 -18.17
CA GLY A 307 30.67 -2.44 -18.07
C GLY A 307 29.68 -3.61 -17.90
N SER A 308 30.13 -4.67 -17.25
CA SER A 308 29.33 -5.87 -16.98
C SER A 308 28.79 -5.82 -15.56
N HIS A 309 27.49 -5.98 -15.41
CA HIS A 309 26.81 -5.97 -14.12
C HIS A 309 25.93 -7.21 -13.98
N SER A 310 25.79 -7.67 -12.75
CA SER A 310 24.89 -8.75 -12.38
C SER A 310 24.09 -8.34 -11.15
N HIS A 311 22.77 -8.40 -11.24
CA HIS A 311 21.87 -8.15 -10.12
C HIS A 311 21.03 -9.39 -9.83
N GLU A 312 20.87 -9.69 -8.55
CA GLU A 312 19.98 -10.73 -8.07
C GLU A 312 18.77 -10.09 -7.42
N ILE A 313 17.59 -10.49 -7.88
CA ILE A 313 16.30 -10.08 -7.35
C ILE A 313 15.67 -11.32 -6.74
N SER A 314 15.39 -11.30 -5.44
CA SER A 314 14.82 -12.45 -4.75
C SER A 314 13.71 -12.03 -3.80
N ALA A 315 12.72 -12.90 -3.65
CA ALA A 315 11.65 -12.73 -2.70
C ALA A 315 11.25 -14.09 -2.12
N ARG A 316 10.86 -14.11 -0.86
CA ARG A 316 10.33 -15.33 -0.24
C ARG A 316 9.00 -15.71 -0.89
N ARG A 317 8.56 -16.92 -0.62
CA ARG A 317 7.28 -17.47 -1.09
C ARG A 317 6.11 -16.53 -0.79
N PHE A 318 5.24 -16.31 -1.79
CA PHE A 318 4.07 -15.43 -1.73
C PHE A 318 4.36 -13.95 -1.44
N ILE A 319 5.59 -13.50 -1.69
CA ILE A 319 5.93 -12.08 -1.75
C ILE A 319 5.85 -11.61 -3.20
N LEU A 320 5.28 -10.44 -3.42
CA LEU A 320 5.25 -9.79 -4.73
C LEU A 320 6.64 -9.21 -5.04
N ALA A 321 7.45 -9.96 -5.79
CA ALA A 321 8.71 -9.44 -6.30
C ALA A 321 8.44 -8.36 -7.36
N ARG A 322 9.01 -7.17 -7.14
CA ARG A 322 8.86 -6.05 -8.05
C ARG A 322 10.15 -5.25 -8.12
N ALA A 323 10.49 -4.81 -9.31
CA ALA A 323 11.68 -4.02 -9.53
C ALA A 323 11.48 -3.04 -10.70
N GLN A 324 12.24 -1.98 -10.67
CA GLN A 324 12.41 -1.06 -11.79
C GLN A 324 13.83 -1.22 -12.34
N LEU A 325 13.93 -1.54 -13.61
CA LEU A 325 15.19 -1.79 -14.29
C LEU A 325 15.45 -0.63 -15.24
N GLU A 326 16.51 0.13 -14.98
CA GLU A 326 16.85 1.32 -15.76
C GLU A 326 18.12 1.09 -16.59
N PHE A 327 17.96 1.08 -17.89
CA PHE A 327 19.07 0.96 -18.83
C PHE A 327 19.40 2.34 -19.41
N GLY A 328 20.46 2.93 -18.91
CA GLY A 328 20.97 4.21 -19.40
C GLY A 328 21.43 4.14 -20.86
N CYS A 329 21.96 5.26 -21.36
CA CYS A 329 22.49 5.36 -22.72
C CYS A 329 23.38 4.16 -23.08
N GLY A 330 23.16 3.56 -24.25
CA GLY A 330 24.02 2.50 -24.82
C GLY A 330 23.27 1.37 -25.46
N VAL A 331 24.05 0.40 -25.91
CA VAL A 331 23.56 -0.88 -26.38
C VAL A 331 23.86 -1.91 -25.29
N TRP A 332 22.82 -2.52 -24.76
CA TRP A 332 22.89 -3.49 -23.70
C TRP A 332 22.59 -4.87 -24.25
N SER A 333 23.45 -5.84 -23.95
CA SER A 333 23.15 -7.26 -24.08
C SER A 333 22.68 -7.75 -22.72
N VAL A 334 21.45 -8.25 -22.65
CA VAL A 334 20.80 -8.64 -21.39
C VAL A 334 20.53 -10.14 -21.41
N GLY A 335 20.86 -10.81 -20.34
CA GLY A 335 20.57 -12.23 -20.14
C GLY A 335 19.97 -12.49 -18.77
N GLU A 336 19.05 -13.41 -18.71
CA GLU A 336 18.44 -13.90 -17.47
C GLU A 336 19.02 -15.24 -17.09
N GLN A 337 19.35 -15.41 -15.82
CA GLN A 337 19.89 -16.66 -15.29
C GLN A 337 19.17 -17.02 -13.97
N SER A 338 19.13 -18.32 -13.68
CA SER A 338 18.64 -18.84 -12.39
C SER A 338 17.26 -18.32 -12.03
N VAL A 339 16.27 -18.59 -12.88
CA VAL A 339 14.88 -18.15 -12.64
C VAL A 339 14.15 -19.19 -11.82
N ALA A 340 13.65 -18.77 -10.64
CA ALA A 340 12.64 -19.50 -9.87
C ALA A 340 11.38 -18.62 -9.75
N GLY A 341 10.19 -19.22 -9.93
CA GLY A 341 8.92 -18.49 -9.98
C GLY A 341 8.57 -17.96 -11.38
N THR A 342 7.55 -17.14 -11.44
CA THR A 342 7.07 -16.49 -12.67
C THR A 342 7.47 -15.02 -12.69
N ARG A 343 7.66 -14.45 -13.86
CA ARG A 343 7.96 -13.03 -14.04
C ARG A 343 7.41 -12.50 -15.35
N ALA A 344 7.20 -11.20 -15.37
CA ALA A 344 6.95 -10.45 -16.59
C ALA A 344 7.54 -9.04 -16.48
N TYR A 345 7.74 -8.43 -17.63
CA TYR A 345 8.32 -7.10 -17.78
C TYR A 345 7.43 -6.23 -18.64
N ARG A 346 7.40 -4.93 -18.36
CA ARG A 346 6.81 -3.96 -19.27
C ARG A 346 7.67 -2.71 -19.34
N GLU A 347 7.81 -2.16 -20.52
CA GLU A 347 8.45 -0.87 -20.72
C GLU A 347 7.40 0.24 -20.61
N GLY A 348 7.61 1.18 -19.71
CA GLY A 348 6.67 2.26 -19.44
C GLY A 348 5.25 1.73 -19.16
N ASN A 349 4.27 2.20 -19.95
CA ASN A 349 2.87 1.73 -19.89
C ASN A 349 2.54 0.68 -20.96
N GLY A 350 3.55 0.03 -21.53
CA GLY A 350 3.38 -1.02 -22.54
C GLY A 350 2.72 -2.29 -21.99
N SER A 351 2.55 -3.27 -22.90
CA SER A 351 2.07 -4.61 -22.51
C SER A 351 3.16 -5.39 -21.77
N TRP A 352 2.72 -6.27 -20.87
CA TRP A 352 3.60 -7.22 -20.20
C TRP A 352 4.15 -8.27 -21.17
N GLN A 353 5.40 -8.63 -21.00
CA GLN A 353 6.14 -9.63 -21.76
C GLN A 353 6.88 -10.56 -20.80
N GLU A 354 6.96 -11.84 -21.13
CA GLU A 354 7.58 -12.86 -20.25
C GLU A 354 9.11 -12.71 -20.14
N GLU A 355 9.75 -12.08 -21.11
CA GLU A 355 11.21 -11.96 -21.21
C GLU A 355 11.62 -10.50 -21.45
N LEU A 356 12.75 -10.12 -20.89
CA LEU A 356 13.44 -8.89 -21.29
C LEU A 356 13.99 -9.05 -22.72
N PRO A 357 14.03 -7.98 -23.52
CA PRO A 357 14.73 -8.01 -24.79
C PRO A 357 16.21 -8.37 -24.57
N GLU A 358 16.72 -9.38 -25.30
CA GLU A 358 18.15 -9.75 -25.25
C GLU A 358 19.07 -8.56 -25.60
N ARG A 359 18.53 -7.60 -26.34
CA ARG A 359 19.23 -6.38 -26.71
C ARG A 359 18.35 -5.16 -26.44
N ILE A 360 18.85 -4.28 -25.59
CA ILE A 360 18.20 -3.00 -25.27
C ILE A 360 19.10 -1.88 -25.84
N VAL A 361 18.51 -1.03 -26.67
CA VAL A 361 19.18 0.15 -27.21
C VAL A 361 18.54 1.39 -26.60
N SER A 362 19.33 2.19 -25.90
CA SER A 362 18.93 3.48 -25.33
C SER A 362 19.70 4.59 -26.05
N ASP A 363 18.98 5.44 -26.77
CA ASP A 363 19.54 6.43 -27.70
C ASP A 363 20.01 7.73 -27.00
N GLY A 364 20.23 7.66 -25.70
CA GLY A 364 20.95 8.72 -25.01
C GLY A 364 20.11 9.90 -24.50
N GLY A 365 18.79 9.91 -24.68
CA GLY A 365 17.92 10.98 -24.17
C GLY A 365 17.28 10.65 -22.84
N THR A 366 16.72 9.47 -22.75
CA THR A 366 16.05 8.95 -21.53
C THR A 366 16.43 7.49 -21.34
N PRO A 367 16.68 7.04 -20.10
CA PRO A 367 16.90 5.63 -19.86
C PRO A 367 15.67 4.82 -20.29
N ARG A 368 15.89 3.63 -20.83
CA ARG A 368 14.80 2.69 -21.03
C ARG A 368 14.46 2.04 -19.69
N VAL A 369 13.22 2.20 -19.27
CA VAL A 369 12.77 1.78 -17.95
C VAL A 369 11.78 0.63 -18.12
N PHE A 370 12.13 -0.50 -17.51
CA PHE A 370 11.25 -1.66 -17.43
C PHE A 370 10.78 -1.86 -16.00
N GLN A 371 9.49 -2.06 -15.84
CA GLN A 371 8.94 -2.60 -14.60
C GLN A 371 8.96 -4.13 -14.67
N MET A 372 9.37 -4.77 -13.59
CA MET A 372 9.30 -6.21 -13.40
C MET A 372 8.22 -6.54 -12.37
N ALA A 373 7.40 -7.54 -12.66
CA ALA A 373 6.51 -8.21 -11.75
C ALA A 373 6.92 -9.68 -11.66
N GLY A 374 7.13 -10.20 -10.46
CA GLY A 374 7.49 -11.59 -10.24
C GLY A 374 6.77 -12.19 -9.04
N PHE A 375 6.55 -13.49 -9.08
CA PHE A 375 5.88 -14.21 -8.01
C PHE A 375 6.44 -15.63 -7.86
N GLY A 376 6.71 -16.04 -6.62
CA GLY A 376 7.19 -17.38 -6.31
C GLY A 376 6.23 -18.13 -5.39
N THR A 377 5.67 -19.25 -5.87
CA THR A 377 4.76 -20.11 -5.09
C THR A 377 5.44 -21.38 -4.57
N GLY A 378 6.63 -21.69 -5.07
CA GLY A 378 7.45 -22.81 -4.60
C GLY A 378 8.14 -22.50 -3.26
N PRO A 379 8.68 -23.53 -2.58
CA PRO A 379 9.39 -23.36 -1.31
C PRO A 379 10.62 -22.44 -1.40
N GLU A 380 11.20 -22.33 -2.59
CA GLU A 380 12.36 -21.46 -2.89
C GLU A 380 11.98 -19.99 -3.08
N GLY A 381 10.66 -19.70 -3.18
CA GLY A 381 10.16 -18.37 -3.46
C GLY A 381 10.41 -17.94 -4.90
N PHE A 382 10.75 -16.67 -5.08
CA PHE A 382 11.15 -16.06 -6.34
C PHE A 382 12.65 -15.77 -6.34
N SER A 383 13.32 -16.09 -7.42
CA SER A 383 14.72 -15.72 -7.64
C SER A 383 14.98 -15.48 -9.12
N LEU A 384 15.64 -14.39 -9.43
CA LEU A 384 16.01 -13.98 -10.78
C LEU A 384 17.38 -13.32 -10.74
N ARG A 385 18.31 -13.79 -11.57
CA ARG A 385 19.57 -13.11 -11.81
C ARG A 385 19.57 -12.51 -13.20
N ILE A 386 19.77 -11.21 -13.26
CA ILE A 386 19.90 -10.47 -14.52
C ILE A 386 21.36 -10.09 -14.70
N GLU A 387 21.93 -10.46 -15.83
CA GLU A 387 23.24 -10.02 -16.27
C GLU A 387 23.07 -9.06 -17.44
N ALA A 388 23.71 -7.91 -17.35
CA ALA A 388 23.70 -6.94 -18.42
C ALA A 388 25.12 -6.50 -18.74
N PHE A 389 25.47 -6.55 -20.01
CA PHE A 389 26.73 -6.05 -20.53
C PHE A 389 26.46 -4.89 -21.46
N LYS A 390 27.15 -3.78 -21.21
CA LYS A 390 27.09 -2.60 -22.05
C LYS A 390 28.17 -2.65 -23.12
N ASP A 391 27.77 -2.85 -24.37
CA ASP A 391 28.62 -2.51 -25.51
C ASP A 391 28.73 -0.99 -25.59
N ALA A 392 29.95 -0.50 -25.68
CA ALA A 392 30.32 0.90 -25.57
C ALA A 392 29.20 1.85 -25.95
N CYS A 393 28.73 2.64 -24.97
CA CYS A 393 28.06 3.87 -25.31
C CYS A 393 28.97 4.63 -26.29
N GLN A 394 28.44 5.14 -27.38
CA GLN A 394 29.02 6.35 -27.91
C GLN A 394 28.78 7.36 -26.78
N GLY A 395 29.79 7.53 -25.95
CA GLY A 395 29.68 8.23 -24.66
C GLY A 395 28.93 9.51 -24.79
N CYS A 396 28.44 10.03 -23.67
CA CYS A 396 28.17 11.47 -23.63
C CYS A 396 29.22 12.16 -24.48
N PRO A 397 28.85 12.78 -25.59
CA PRO A 397 29.84 13.22 -26.61
C PRO A 397 30.98 13.87 -25.87
N ALA A 398 32.18 13.33 -26.03
CA ALA A 398 33.37 13.83 -25.36
C ALA A 398 33.38 15.35 -25.60
N THR A 399 32.92 16.05 -24.58
CA THR A 399 32.73 17.52 -24.53
C THR A 399 32.09 18.11 -25.79
N ALA A 400 30.85 18.53 -25.72
CA ALA A 400 30.21 19.36 -26.74
C ALA A 400 31.08 20.60 -27.12
N ALA A 401 32.03 20.99 -26.28
CA ALA A 401 33.11 21.89 -26.60
C ALA A 401 33.95 21.42 -27.81
N ALA A 402 34.03 20.12 -28.10
CA ALA A 402 34.74 19.58 -29.27
C ALA A 402 33.89 19.57 -30.55
N THR A 403 32.57 19.66 -30.48
CA THR A 403 31.67 19.63 -31.65
C THR A 403 31.04 20.98 -32.01
N GLY A 404 31.28 22.04 -31.23
CA GLY A 404 31.12 23.43 -31.71
C GLY A 404 29.74 24.07 -31.58
N SER A 405 28.76 23.50 -30.86
CA SER A 405 27.46 24.18 -30.73
C SER A 405 27.01 24.30 -29.27
N LEU A 406 27.68 25.20 -28.55
CA LEU A 406 27.13 25.69 -27.28
C LEU A 406 26.25 26.92 -27.59
N ASP A 407 24.97 26.85 -27.23
CA ASP A 407 24.10 28.01 -27.31
C ASP A 407 24.53 29.07 -26.28
N GLN A 408 24.97 30.22 -26.76
CA GLN A 408 25.44 31.33 -25.92
C GLN A 408 24.35 31.87 -24.99
N CYS A 409 23.07 31.69 -25.36
CA CYS A 409 21.96 32.07 -24.50
C CYS A 409 21.91 31.22 -23.24
N LEU A 410 22.29 29.96 -23.31
CA LEU A 410 22.24 29.03 -22.17
C LEU A 410 23.36 29.24 -21.15
N ILE A 411 24.54 29.74 -21.60
CA ILE A 411 25.71 29.90 -20.73
C ILE A 411 25.42 30.89 -19.62
N GLY A 412 25.58 30.46 -18.36
CA GLY A 412 25.38 31.30 -17.19
C GLY A 412 24.90 30.54 -15.97
N THR A 413 24.63 31.31 -14.91
CA THR A 413 24.02 30.82 -13.69
C THR A 413 22.55 31.18 -13.69
N TRP A 414 21.72 30.20 -13.47
CA TRP A 414 20.27 30.29 -13.53
C TRP A 414 19.67 29.93 -12.18
N GLU A 415 18.72 30.72 -11.71
CA GLU A 415 17.95 30.47 -10.48
C GLU A 415 16.52 30.13 -10.85
N LEU A 416 15.99 29.04 -10.30
CA LEU A 416 14.61 28.60 -10.49
C LEU A 416 13.65 29.65 -9.92
N VAL A 417 12.65 30.03 -10.71
CA VAL A 417 11.61 30.99 -10.34
C VAL A 417 10.30 30.26 -10.08
N SER A 418 9.99 29.25 -10.87
CA SER A 418 8.76 28.48 -10.75
C SER A 418 8.84 27.15 -11.51
N GLY A 419 7.97 26.20 -11.15
CA GLY A 419 7.88 24.88 -11.77
C GLY A 419 8.76 23.85 -11.09
N GLY A 420 9.05 22.78 -11.81
CA GLY A 420 9.89 21.68 -11.33
C GLY A 420 9.13 20.48 -10.80
N TYR A 421 9.90 19.48 -10.38
CA TYR A 421 9.32 18.25 -9.83
C TYR A 421 8.59 18.49 -8.51
N GLY A 422 9.06 19.41 -7.68
CA GLY A 422 8.42 19.78 -6.42
C GLY A 422 6.97 20.18 -6.63
N ALA A 423 6.73 21.13 -7.53
CA ALA A 423 5.37 21.60 -7.86
C ALA A 423 4.46 20.49 -8.41
N MET A 424 5.01 19.56 -9.21
CA MET A 424 4.25 18.42 -9.73
C MET A 424 3.87 17.44 -8.61
N ILE A 425 4.80 17.11 -7.73
CA ILE A 425 4.58 16.20 -6.61
C ILE A 425 3.56 16.81 -5.63
N GLU A 426 3.71 18.09 -5.28
CA GLU A 426 2.73 18.80 -4.44
C GLU A 426 1.32 18.73 -5.00
N GLU A 427 1.16 18.97 -6.30
CA GLU A 427 -0.15 18.91 -6.93
C GLU A 427 -0.75 17.50 -6.90
N GLN A 428 0.07 16.46 -7.15
CA GLN A 428 -0.39 15.08 -7.07
C GLN A 428 -0.80 14.68 -5.65
N LEU A 429 0.00 15.04 -4.65
CA LEU A 429 -0.30 14.75 -3.25
C LEU A 429 -1.50 15.54 -2.74
N ARG A 430 -1.67 16.79 -3.18
CA ARG A 430 -2.85 17.61 -2.84
C ARG A 430 -4.15 17.00 -3.39
N GLN A 431 -4.09 16.37 -4.56
CA GLN A 431 -5.26 15.69 -5.15
C GLN A 431 -5.69 14.44 -4.36
N THR A 432 -4.83 13.86 -3.54
CA THR A 432 -5.21 12.73 -2.65
C THR A 432 -6.15 13.18 -1.53
N GLY A 433 -6.12 14.44 -1.14
CA GLY A 433 -6.91 14.99 -0.04
C GLY A 433 -6.47 14.53 1.36
N ILE A 434 -5.35 13.81 1.47
CA ILE A 434 -4.81 13.28 2.72
C ILE A 434 -4.06 14.37 3.49
N PHE A 435 -3.30 15.20 2.77
CA PHE A 435 -2.42 16.20 3.37
C PHE A 435 -3.11 17.55 3.52
N GLU A 436 -3.01 18.15 4.70
CA GLU A 436 -3.48 19.52 4.95
C GLU A 436 -2.52 20.57 4.39
N HIS A 437 -1.23 20.28 4.45
CA HIS A 437 -0.18 21.16 3.97
C HIS A 437 0.94 20.33 3.34
N ILE A 438 1.38 20.75 2.18
CA ILE A 438 2.52 20.19 1.48
C ILE A 438 3.32 21.34 0.89
N ASP A 439 4.61 21.35 1.20
CA ASP A 439 5.61 22.21 0.61
C ASP A 439 6.81 21.33 0.26
N TYR A 440 6.83 20.84 -0.98
CA TYR A 440 7.85 19.91 -1.44
C TYR A 440 9.03 20.69 -2.04
N PRO A 441 10.27 20.45 -1.58
CA PRO A 441 11.40 21.24 -2.01
C PRO A 441 11.74 21.01 -3.49
N ASP A 442 12.15 22.07 -4.18
CA ASP A 442 12.71 21.95 -5.53
C ASP A 442 14.23 21.77 -5.46
N LEU A 443 14.68 20.57 -5.82
CA LEU A 443 16.09 20.15 -5.70
C LEU A 443 17.01 20.76 -6.77
N HIS A 444 16.45 21.46 -7.74
CA HIS A 444 17.19 22.01 -8.88
C HIS A 444 17.18 23.54 -8.93
N ARG A 445 17.28 24.18 -7.77
CA ARG A 445 17.13 25.64 -7.65
C ARG A 445 18.20 26.41 -8.39
N HIS A 446 19.45 25.93 -8.38
CA HIS A 446 20.55 26.54 -9.10
C HIS A 446 20.99 25.63 -10.23
N PHE A 447 21.07 26.21 -11.42
CA PHE A 447 21.51 25.54 -12.63
C PHE A 447 22.62 26.36 -13.30
N VAL A 448 23.82 25.83 -13.36
CA VAL A 448 24.99 26.47 -13.93
C VAL A 448 25.39 25.76 -15.22
N LEU A 449 25.44 26.50 -16.32
CA LEU A 449 25.91 26.03 -17.63
C LEU A 449 27.17 26.79 -17.99
N GLU A 450 28.30 26.12 -17.96
CA GLU A 450 29.63 26.73 -18.21
C GLU A 450 29.99 26.74 -19.70
N PRO A 451 30.79 27.71 -20.14
CA PRO A 451 31.21 27.82 -21.55
C PRO A 451 32.15 26.69 -22.00
N ASN A 452 32.66 25.88 -21.08
CA ASN A 452 33.47 24.69 -21.37
C ASN A 452 32.62 23.43 -21.60
N GLY A 453 31.27 23.53 -21.59
CA GLY A 453 30.35 22.42 -21.74
C GLY A 453 30.11 21.62 -20.46
N ARG A 454 30.54 22.16 -19.30
CA ARG A 454 30.21 21.57 -18.00
C ARG A 454 28.92 22.18 -17.45
N TYR A 455 28.17 21.39 -16.68
CA TYR A 455 27.03 21.90 -15.92
C TYR A 455 27.06 21.41 -14.48
N ARG A 456 26.34 22.13 -13.63
CA ARG A 456 26.03 21.75 -12.27
C ARG A 456 24.61 22.18 -11.94
N GLN A 457 23.87 21.29 -11.27
CA GLN A 457 22.59 21.60 -10.63
C GLN A 457 22.73 21.36 -9.12
N SER A 458 22.20 22.27 -8.32
CA SER A 458 22.26 22.19 -6.87
C SER A 458 21.03 22.85 -6.24
N PRO A 459 20.65 22.48 -5.00
CA PRO A 459 19.72 23.25 -4.19
C PRO A 459 20.38 24.56 -3.74
N SER A 460 19.66 25.36 -2.95
CA SER A 460 20.26 26.52 -2.26
C SER A 460 21.34 26.10 -1.26
N GLU A 461 22.18 27.06 -0.83
CA GLU A 461 23.17 26.84 0.23
C GLU A 461 22.46 26.34 1.51
N GLY A 462 22.83 25.15 1.99
CA GLY A 462 22.21 24.50 3.14
C GLY A 462 21.16 23.44 2.84
N GLY A 463 20.82 23.25 1.55
CA GLY A 463 19.77 22.33 1.10
C GLY A 463 18.39 22.99 0.97
N GLU A 464 17.41 22.25 0.49
CA GLU A 464 16.01 22.70 0.36
C GLU A 464 15.16 22.04 1.44
N SER A 465 14.44 22.88 2.19
CA SER A 465 13.55 22.42 3.25
C SER A 465 12.14 22.23 2.70
N GLY A 466 11.60 21.05 2.90
CA GLY A 466 10.20 20.74 2.64
C GLY A 466 9.45 20.48 3.93
N SER A 467 8.15 20.62 3.90
CA SER A 467 7.28 20.26 5.03
C SER A 467 5.98 19.65 4.54
N MET A 468 5.46 18.71 5.31
CA MET A 468 4.16 18.13 5.07
C MET A 468 3.41 17.98 6.40
N SER A 469 2.11 18.09 6.35
CA SER A 469 1.28 17.76 7.50
C SER A 469 0.05 16.99 7.06
N GLU A 470 -0.27 15.97 7.83
CA GLU A 470 -1.43 15.11 7.67
C GLU A 470 -2.26 15.15 8.94
N ARG A 471 -3.58 15.18 8.79
CA ARG A 471 -4.48 15.05 9.92
C ARG A 471 -5.20 13.72 9.85
N THR A 472 -5.04 12.92 10.89
CA THR A 472 -5.75 11.65 11.00
C THR A 472 -7.26 11.88 11.11
N PRO A 473 -8.09 10.85 10.87
CA PRO A 473 -9.54 10.93 11.07
C PRO A 473 -9.96 11.42 12.47
N GLU A 474 -9.13 11.16 13.51
CA GLU A 474 -9.35 11.59 14.89
C GLU A 474 -8.92 13.05 15.14
N GLY A 475 -8.45 13.75 14.11
CA GLY A 475 -8.01 15.13 14.18
C GLY A 475 -6.60 15.34 14.75
N LYS A 476 -5.82 14.27 14.96
CA LYS A 476 -4.41 14.36 15.36
C LYS A 476 -3.56 14.83 14.18
N LEU A 477 -2.57 15.66 14.43
CA LEU A 477 -1.72 16.26 13.40
C LEU A 477 -0.31 15.65 13.44
N TRP A 478 0.08 15.00 12.35
CA TRP A 478 1.45 14.60 12.08
C TRP A 478 2.14 15.68 11.25
N GLN A 479 3.41 15.93 11.53
CA GLN A 479 4.21 16.90 10.78
C GLN A 479 5.53 16.26 10.37
N GLY A 480 5.87 16.38 9.10
CA GLY A 480 7.15 15.96 8.55
C GLY A 480 7.93 17.16 8.04
N PHE A 481 9.22 17.20 8.33
CA PHE A 481 10.16 18.20 7.81
C PHE A 481 11.30 17.46 7.14
N SER A 482 11.63 17.85 5.93
CA SER A 482 12.77 17.29 5.22
C SER A 482 13.74 18.39 4.84
N ASN A 483 15.04 18.10 4.94
CA ASN A 483 16.08 18.90 4.33
C ASN A 483 16.78 18.01 3.30
N LEU A 484 16.55 18.33 2.03
CA LEU A 484 17.02 17.55 0.90
C LEU A 484 18.16 18.30 0.21
N ARG A 485 19.25 17.60 -0.06
CA ARG A 485 20.35 18.13 -0.87
C ARG A 485 20.61 17.14 -2.00
N LEU A 486 20.44 17.63 -3.22
CA LEU A 486 20.74 16.89 -4.44
C LEU A 486 21.66 17.73 -5.30
N GLU A 487 22.85 17.25 -5.55
CA GLU A 487 23.81 17.89 -6.44
C GLU A 487 24.08 16.97 -7.62
N THR A 488 24.03 17.52 -8.83
CA THR A 488 24.36 16.81 -10.07
C THR A 488 25.34 17.62 -10.88
N GLU A 489 26.36 16.95 -11.38
CA GLU A 489 27.37 17.54 -12.24
C GLU A 489 27.55 16.70 -13.50
N GLY A 490 27.94 17.35 -14.59
CA GLY A 490 28.18 16.65 -15.83
C GLY A 490 28.57 17.56 -16.99
N SER A 491 28.35 17.07 -18.21
CA SER A 491 28.56 17.82 -19.45
C SER A 491 27.23 18.15 -20.13
N TRP A 492 27.19 19.24 -20.89
CA TRP A 492 26.00 19.64 -21.62
C TRP A 492 26.30 20.02 -23.06
N SER A 493 25.30 19.89 -23.91
CA SER A 493 25.30 20.39 -25.30
C SER A 493 23.89 20.85 -25.67
N ALA A 494 23.79 21.62 -26.75
CA ALA A 494 22.52 22.04 -27.30
C ALA A 494 22.47 21.76 -28.81
N ASP A 495 21.34 21.23 -29.28
CA ASP A 495 21.04 21.00 -30.68
C ASP A 495 19.65 21.54 -31.00
N GLY A 496 19.57 22.60 -31.81
CA GLY A 496 18.32 23.31 -32.03
C GLY A 496 17.77 23.91 -30.74
N ASN A 497 16.60 23.45 -30.31
CA ASN A 497 15.94 23.83 -29.06
C ASN A 497 16.01 22.72 -28.00
N VAL A 498 16.89 21.74 -28.17
CA VAL A 498 17.05 20.62 -27.22
C VAL A 498 18.35 20.75 -26.45
N LEU A 499 18.27 20.92 -25.14
CA LEU A 499 19.38 20.86 -24.21
C LEU A 499 19.62 19.41 -23.81
N GLN A 500 20.81 18.91 -24.03
CA GLN A 500 21.27 17.61 -23.64
C GLN A 500 22.15 17.73 -22.41
N LEU A 501 21.80 17.05 -21.32
CA LEU A 501 22.56 17.04 -20.07
C LEU A 501 23.08 15.63 -19.85
N CYS A 502 24.38 15.48 -19.73
CA CYS A 502 25.04 14.25 -19.40
C CYS A 502 25.47 14.28 -17.94
N GLU A 503 24.73 13.61 -17.09
CA GLU A 503 24.98 13.52 -15.65
C GLU A 503 26.15 12.56 -15.39
N GLU A 504 27.23 13.05 -14.79
CA GLU A 504 28.44 12.27 -14.51
C GLU A 504 28.59 11.96 -13.01
N GLN A 505 28.10 12.84 -12.16
CA GLN A 505 28.13 12.69 -10.70
C GLN A 505 26.80 13.11 -10.09
N LYS A 506 26.39 12.40 -9.06
CA LYS A 506 25.18 12.69 -8.28
C LYS A 506 25.43 12.42 -6.81
N SER A 507 25.13 13.38 -5.96
CA SER A 507 25.10 13.19 -4.52
C SER A 507 23.72 13.52 -3.97
N VAL A 508 23.23 12.70 -3.03
CA VAL A 508 21.94 12.89 -2.39
C VAL A 508 22.12 12.76 -0.90
N SER A 509 21.69 13.77 -0.13
CA SER A 509 21.55 13.64 1.31
C SER A 509 20.15 14.06 1.74
N VAL A 510 19.60 13.35 2.71
CA VAL A 510 18.23 13.54 3.21
C VAL A 510 18.26 13.56 4.72
N ASP A 511 17.87 14.68 5.30
CA ASP A 511 17.54 14.81 6.73
C ASP A 511 16.03 14.85 6.85
N LEU A 512 15.43 13.84 7.47
CA LEU A 512 13.99 13.79 7.72
C LEU A 512 13.72 13.86 9.21
N THR A 513 12.87 14.78 9.62
CA THR A 513 12.34 14.90 10.98
C THR A 513 10.84 14.69 10.95
N VAL A 514 10.34 13.81 11.79
CA VAL A 514 8.91 13.55 11.96
C VAL A 514 8.49 13.94 13.39
N ILE A 515 7.42 14.70 13.53
CA ILE A 515 6.82 15.08 14.80
C ILE A 515 5.47 14.38 14.93
N ASP A 516 5.34 13.55 15.94
CA ASP A 516 4.09 12.84 16.23
C ASP A 516 3.01 13.78 16.85
N PRO A 517 1.75 13.36 16.93
CA PRO A 517 0.68 14.15 17.56
C PRO A 517 0.89 14.50 19.03
N LYS A 518 1.83 13.84 19.71
CA LYS A 518 2.21 14.13 21.10
C LYS A 518 3.38 15.11 21.19
N GLY A 519 3.89 15.57 20.03
CA GLY A 519 5.02 16.49 19.95
C GLY A 519 6.39 15.80 20.13
N ARG A 520 6.48 14.48 20.01
CA ARG A 520 7.75 13.76 20.03
C ARG A 520 8.40 13.89 18.66
N GLU A 521 9.67 14.24 18.67
CA GLU A 521 10.46 14.44 17.46
C GLU A 521 11.34 13.20 17.23
N GLU A 522 11.27 12.62 16.06
CA GLU A 522 12.16 11.57 15.58
C GLU A 522 12.93 12.08 14.38
N ARG A 523 14.25 12.01 14.44
CA ARG A 523 15.13 12.39 13.35
C ARG A 523 15.66 11.14 12.66
N LEU A 524 15.44 11.04 11.35
CA LEU A 524 15.90 9.96 10.48
C LEU A 524 17.00 10.53 9.57
N ASP A 525 18.24 10.46 10.03
CA ASP A 525 19.39 10.86 9.22
C ASP A 525 19.72 9.71 8.24
N GLN A 526 19.61 9.96 6.95
CA GLN A 526 20.04 9.04 5.92
C GLN A 526 21.02 9.74 4.98
N ASP A 527 22.30 9.69 5.32
CA ASP A 527 23.36 10.05 4.40
C ASP A 527 23.54 8.88 3.41
N HIS A 528 22.87 8.95 2.29
CA HIS A 528 23.15 8.09 1.15
C HIS A 528 23.99 8.87 0.14
N GLU A 529 25.30 8.83 0.33
CA GLU A 529 26.22 9.24 -0.74
C GLU A 529 26.18 8.15 -1.83
N VAL A 530 25.25 8.29 -2.76
CA VAL A 530 25.25 7.48 -3.97
C VAL A 530 26.30 8.05 -4.91
N THR A 531 27.54 7.76 -4.64
CA THR A 531 28.63 7.99 -5.62
C THR A 531 28.56 6.87 -6.66
N GLY A 532 27.68 7.04 -7.63
CA GLY A 532 27.65 6.24 -8.85
C GLY A 532 27.97 7.14 -10.03
N THR A 533 28.91 6.76 -10.86
CA THR A 533 29.07 7.33 -12.20
C THR A 533 27.88 6.92 -13.06
N LEU A 534 26.76 7.59 -12.86
CA LEU A 534 25.57 7.45 -13.68
C LEU A 534 25.68 8.43 -14.85
N SER A 535 26.20 7.99 -15.97
CA SER A 535 26.12 8.77 -17.20
C SER A 535 24.68 8.76 -17.73
N LEU A 536 23.80 9.54 -17.10
CA LEU A 536 22.43 9.74 -17.56
C LEU A 536 22.41 10.92 -18.54
N LEU A 537 22.09 10.65 -19.78
CA LEU A 537 21.79 11.71 -20.73
C LEU A 537 20.30 12.09 -20.59
N ARG A 538 20.04 13.35 -20.23
CA ARG A 538 18.69 13.92 -20.19
C ARG A 538 18.53 14.92 -21.30
N SER A 539 17.46 14.80 -22.06
CA SER A 539 17.09 15.77 -23.09
C SER A 539 15.90 16.59 -22.60
N ARG A 540 16.03 17.92 -22.70
CA ARG A 540 14.97 18.88 -22.37
C ARG A 540 14.80 19.85 -23.51
N GLU A 541 13.57 20.07 -23.93
CA GLU A 541 13.29 21.20 -24.78
C GLU A 541 13.55 22.50 -24.01
N TYR A 542 14.09 23.52 -24.65
CA TYR A 542 14.32 24.79 -24.00
C TYR A 542 13.90 25.99 -24.85
N GLU A 543 13.53 27.03 -24.14
CA GLU A 543 13.36 28.38 -24.69
C GLU A 543 14.23 29.33 -23.87
N CYS A 544 15.18 29.97 -24.52
CA CYS A 544 16.08 30.91 -23.87
C CYS A 544 15.96 32.32 -24.50
N SER A 545 15.75 33.33 -23.66
CA SER A 545 15.62 34.72 -24.10
C SER A 545 16.15 35.68 -23.04
N GLY A 546 17.34 36.26 -23.29
CA GLY A 546 17.95 37.22 -22.39
C GLY A 546 18.21 36.68 -20.99
N ASN A 547 17.38 37.07 -20.03
CA ASN A 547 17.48 36.64 -18.63
C ASN A 547 16.48 35.55 -18.24
N SER A 548 15.78 34.96 -19.19
CA SER A 548 14.79 33.90 -18.95
C SER A 548 15.19 32.63 -19.66
N LEU A 549 15.08 31.49 -18.95
CA LEU A 549 15.27 30.14 -19.47
C LEU A 549 14.10 29.29 -19.03
N SER A 550 13.39 28.67 -19.97
CA SER A 550 12.36 27.67 -19.73
C SER A 550 12.87 26.32 -20.19
N LEU A 551 12.80 25.30 -19.32
CA LEU A 551 13.12 23.92 -19.64
C LEU A 551 11.85 23.08 -19.56
N ILE A 552 11.67 22.17 -20.51
CA ILE A 552 10.50 21.26 -20.56
C ILE A 552 11.01 19.84 -20.72
N GLU A 553 10.65 18.97 -19.80
CA GLU A 553 10.96 17.55 -19.86
C GLU A 553 9.68 16.74 -19.99
N ALA A 554 9.58 15.98 -21.07
CA ALA A 554 8.47 15.06 -21.28
C ALA A 554 8.71 13.80 -20.43
N LEU A 555 7.76 13.48 -19.56
CA LEU A 555 7.80 12.26 -18.75
C LEU A 555 6.88 11.20 -19.37
N PRO A 556 7.34 9.94 -19.54
CA PRO A 556 6.50 8.86 -20.04
C PRO A 556 5.27 8.66 -19.15
N GLY A 557 4.07 8.87 -19.71
CA GLY A 557 2.80 8.63 -18.99
C GLY A 557 2.42 9.66 -17.94
N ALA A 558 3.15 10.75 -17.81
CA ALA A 558 2.86 11.86 -16.91
C ALA A 558 2.83 13.22 -17.68
N PRO A 559 2.25 14.27 -17.10
CA PRO A 559 2.37 15.61 -17.66
C PRO A 559 3.85 16.02 -17.76
N ALA A 560 4.19 16.80 -18.80
CA ALA A 560 5.53 17.33 -18.92
C ALA A 560 5.87 18.24 -17.74
N VAL A 561 7.08 18.11 -17.22
CA VAL A 561 7.58 18.98 -16.15
C VAL A 561 8.20 20.22 -16.79
N ARG A 562 7.86 21.38 -16.26
CA ARG A 562 8.37 22.67 -16.74
C ARG A 562 9.10 23.38 -15.62
N TRP A 563 10.26 23.92 -15.92
CA TRP A 563 11.07 24.76 -15.03
C TRP A 563 11.23 26.13 -15.67
N GLU A 564 11.03 27.18 -14.89
CA GLU A 564 11.26 28.56 -15.28
C GLU A 564 12.41 29.14 -14.47
N TYR A 565 13.47 29.52 -15.14
CA TYR A 565 14.67 30.06 -14.53
C TYR A 565 14.89 31.52 -14.90
N ARG A 566 15.54 32.24 -14.01
CA ARG A 566 16.04 33.60 -14.24
C ARG A 566 17.56 33.60 -14.11
N ARG A 567 18.22 34.31 -15.02
CA ARG A 567 19.68 34.46 -14.98
C ARG A 567 20.07 35.27 -13.76
N GLN A 568 21.03 34.78 -12.99
CA GLN A 568 21.69 35.55 -11.94
C GLN A 568 22.66 36.54 -12.57
N GLN A 569 22.69 37.78 -12.05
CA GLN A 569 23.58 38.85 -12.53
C GLN A 569 24.96 38.76 -11.89
#